data_d171477c67e8b864f4c0cc22912ebaba
#
_entry.id   d171477c67e8b864f4c0cc22912ebaba
#
_cell.length_a   1.000
_cell.length_b   1.000
_cell.length_c   1.000
_cell.angle_alpha   90.00
_cell.angle_beta   90.00
_cell.angle_gamma   90.00
#
_symmetry.space_group_name_H-M   'P 1'
#
loop_
_entity.id
_entity.type
_entity.pdbx_description
1 polymer ?
#
loop_
_entity_poly.entity_id
_entity_poly.type
_entity_poly.pdbx_seq_one_letter_code
_entity_poly.pdbx_strand_id
1 'polypeptide(L)'
;EKDILSNLCKEKNINIKNLIVIQQRDQFYYNSPTTRNASIDNFTKTINYLIDNGYDVIRYKSKESKSLNIYKPNYHELIILSEDDKIKQFLIFKNCRLVICYQGGISTYSEILNTQFLLTNAIPINRNILIKPNDRVILKKYFSKKLNKFLNINMLIKEDLHLYIDVRTLSDKEVILHENNEEEILCATKETLAITDYNHTSDLQKMFREIFPDKVTFKYSPSLVCNTFLKKNSYLVNQ
;
A
#
# COMPACT_ATOMS: atom_id res chain seq x y z
N GLU A 1 -13.42 8.43 -23.33
CA GLU A 1 -12.82 8.38 -21.99
C GLU A 1 -13.39 9.47 -21.08
N LYS A 2 -13.41 10.75 -21.52
CA LYS A 2 -13.90 11.89 -20.72
C LYS A 2 -15.36 11.71 -20.33
N ASP A 3 -16.22 11.23 -21.22
CA ASP A 3 -17.64 11.06 -20.97
C ASP A 3 -17.92 9.97 -19.92
N ILE A 4 -17.20 8.83 -20.00
CA ILE A 4 -17.33 7.73 -19.04
C ILE A 4 -16.97 8.20 -17.63
N LEU A 5 -15.83 8.86 -17.48
CA LEU A 5 -15.37 9.37 -16.20
C LEU A 5 -16.29 10.47 -15.65
N SER A 6 -16.71 11.41 -16.54
CA SER A 6 -17.64 12.50 -16.16
C SER A 6 -18.98 11.97 -15.67
N ASN A 7 -19.55 10.97 -16.36
CA ASN A 7 -20.81 10.37 -15.97
C ASN A 7 -20.71 9.66 -14.62
N LEU A 8 -19.64 8.89 -14.40
CA LEU A 8 -19.41 8.23 -13.12
C LEU A 8 -19.25 9.24 -11.97
N CYS A 9 -18.46 10.29 -12.20
CA CYS A 9 -18.27 11.34 -11.19
C CYS A 9 -19.56 12.07 -10.85
N LYS A 10 -20.40 12.36 -11.86
CA LYS A 10 -21.71 12.97 -11.65
C LYS A 10 -22.65 12.05 -10.90
N GLU A 11 -22.76 10.78 -11.33
CA GLU A 11 -23.63 9.79 -10.70
C GLU A 11 -23.32 9.61 -9.21
N LYS A 12 -22.06 9.60 -8.85
CA LYS A 12 -21.59 9.40 -7.46
C LYS A 12 -21.31 10.70 -6.71
N ASN A 13 -21.47 11.86 -7.34
CA ASN A 13 -21.11 13.17 -6.80
C ASN A 13 -19.65 13.23 -6.32
N ILE A 14 -18.72 12.76 -7.13
CA ILE A 14 -17.29 12.63 -6.80
C ILE A 14 -16.49 13.78 -7.41
N ASN A 15 -15.64 14.43 -6.63
CA ASN A 15 -14.61 15.33 -7.13
C ASN A 15 -13.32 14.55 -7.42
N ILE A 16 -13.07 14.24 -8.68
CA ILE A 16 -11.93 13.43 -9.12
C ILE A 16 -10.56 13.99 -8.69
N LYS A 17 -10.43 15.30 -8.54
CA LYS A 17 -9.17 15.94 -8.11
C LYS A 17 -8.85 15.71 -6.64
N ASN A 18 -9.88 15.46 -5.84
CA ASN A 18 -9.77 15.16 -4.41
C ASN A 18 -10.01 13.67 -4.12
N LEU A 19 -10.09 12.83 -5.16
CA LEU A 19 -10.39 11.43 -5.00
C LEU A 19 -9.16 10.64 -4.55
N ILE A 20 -9.35 9.86 -3.50
CA ILE A 20 -8.41 8.83 -3.03
C ILE A 20 -9.01 7.46 -3.32
N VAL A 21 -8.22 6.59 -3.90
CA VAL A 21 -8.65 5.21 -4.16
C VAL A 21 -7.96 4.26 -3.20
N ILE A 22 -8.71 3.33 -2.63
CA ILE A 22 -8.20 2.27 -1.75
C ILE A 22 -8.53 0.94 -2.38
N GLN A 23 -7.50 0.12 -2.57
CA GLN A 23 -7.67 -1.27 -2.98
C GLN A 23 -6.78 -2.18 -2.16
N GLN A 24 -7.38 -2.88 -1.22
CA GLN A 24 -6.72 -3.86 -0.36
C GLN A 24 -7.18 -5.27 -0.71
N ARG A 25 -6.24 -6.20 -0.75
CA ARG A 25 -6.51 -7.62 -0.89
C ARG A 25 -6.82 -8.22 0.47
N ASP A 26 -7.97 -8.83 0.61
CA ASP A 26 -8.38 -9.56 1.80
C ASP A 26 -8.32 -11.10 1.59
N GLN A 27 -8.64 -11.84 2.64
CA GLN A 27 -8.62 -13.31 2.63
C GLN A 27 -9.61 -13.95 1.64
N PHE A 28 -10.63 -13.21 1.22
CA PHE A 28 -11.68 -13.73 0.33
C PHE A 28 -11.28 -13.67 -1.16
N TYR A 29 -10.20 -12.98 -1.49
CA TYR A 29 -9.82 -12.76 -2.89
C TYR A 29 -9.47 -14.05 -3.66
N TYR A 30 -8.94 -15.09 -2.99
CA TYR A 30 -8.56 -16.37 -3.60
C TYR A 30 -8.92 -17.60 -2.74
N ASN A 31 -9.79 -17.48 -1.77
CA ASN A 31 -10.13 -18.56 -0.81
C ASN A 31 -8.90 -19.28 -0.22
N SER A 32 -7.76 -18.61 -0.19
CA SER A 32 -6.53 -19.18 0.38
C SER A 32 -5.74 -18.14 1.16
N PRO A 33 -5.14 -18.50 2.29
CA PRO A 33 -4.25 -17.61 3.01
C PRO A 33 -3.03 -17.30 2.16
N THR A 34 -2.74 -16.02 1.99
CA THR A 34 -1.52 -15.56 1.33
C THR A 34 -0.87 -14.48 2.17
N THR A 35 0.45 -14.36 2.03
CA THR A 35 1.22 -13.33 2.73
C THR A 35 0.82 -11.90 2.37
N ARG A 36 0.11 -11.71 1.25
CA ARG A 36 -0.31 -10.40 0.75
C ARG A 36 -1.67 -9.91 1.30
N ASN A 37 -2.44 -10.81 1.93
CA ASN A 37 -3.73 -10.43 2.51
C ASN A 37 -3.51 -9.49 3.69
N ALA A 38 -4.43 -8.53 3.87
CA ALA A 38 -4.49 -7.68 5.05
C ALA A 38 -5.93 -7.26 5.34
N SER A 39 -6.22 -7.01 6.62
CA SER A 39 -7.54 -6.58 7.04
C SER A 39 -7.86 -5.17 6.53
N ILE A 40 -9.04 -5.03 5.95
CA ILE A 40 -9.57 -3.72 5.55
C ILE A 40 -9.92 -2.86 6.78
N ASP A 41 -10.17 -3.47 7.92
CA ASP A 41 -10.48 -2.74 9.15
C ASP A 41 -9.34 -1.78 9.55
N ASN A 42 -8.08 -2.15 9.25
CA ASN A 42 -6.91 -1.30 9.47
C ASN A 42 -6.91 0.01 8.65
N PHE A 43 -7.82 0.16 7.69
CA PHE A 43 -7.98 1.39 6.89
C PHE A 43 -9.07 2.32 7.42
N THR A 44 -9.89 1.89 8.37
CA THR A 44 -11.07 2.64 8.85
C THR A 44 -10.69 4.03 9.35
N LYS A 45 -9.64 4.15 10.15
CA LYS A 45 -9.13 5.42 10.66
C LYS A 45 -8.65 6.34 9.54
N THR A 46 -7.96 5.78 8.56
CA THR A 46 -7.49 6.52 7.37
C THR A 46 -8.65 7.02 6.52
N ILE A 47 -9.65 6.17 6.25
CA ILE A 47 -10.83 6.55 5.48
C ILE A 47 -11.58 7.70 6.17
N ASN A 48 -11.85 7.59 7.47
CA ASN A 48 -12.51 8.65 8.23
C ASN A 48 -11.71 9.96 8.17
N TYR A 49 -10.40 9.91 8.39
CA TYR A 49 -9.53 11.08 8.27
C TYR A 49 -9.64 11.74 6.89
N LEU A 50 -9.57 10.95 5.82
CA LEU A 50 -9.66 11.47 4.44
C LEU A 50 -11.00 12.19 4.21
N ILE A 51 -12.09 11.55 4.59
CA ILE A 51 -13.44 12.11 4.43
C ILE A 51 -13.59 13.41 5.24
N ASP A 52 -13.14 13.41 6.48
CA ASP A 52 -13.24 14.59 7.38
C ASP A 52 -12.34 15.75 6.90
N ASN A 53 -11.37 15.49 6.02
CA ASN A 53 -10.52 16.48 5.36
C ASN A 53 -10.94 16.79 3.90
N GLY A 54 -12.17 16.47 3.52
CA GLY A 54 -12.77 16.86 2.24
C GLY A 54 -12.33 16.02 1.03
N TYR A 55 -11.78 14.84 1.26
CA TYR A 55 -11.50 13.89 0.19
C TYR A 55 -12.71 13.01 -0.09
N ASP A 56 -12.92 12.68 -1.36
CA ASP A 56 -13.76 11.57 -1.76
C ASP A 56 -12.94 10.28 -1.72
N VAL A 57 -13.55 9.19 -1.27
CA VAL A 57 -12.88 7.90 -1.15
C VAL A 57 -13.65 6.83 -1.90
N ILE A 58 -13.00 6.18 -2.86
CA ILE A 58 -13.49 4.95 -3.49
C ILE A 58 -12.67 3.77 -2.96
N ARG A 59 -13.36 2.78 -2.44
CA ARG A 59 -12.78 1.47 -2.17
C ARG A 59 -13.20 0.47 -3.24
N TYR A 60 -12.23 -0.12 -3.94
CA TYR A 60 -12.47 -1.29 -4.77
C TYR A 60 -12.35 -2.57 -3.95
N LYS A 61 -13.35 -3.44 -4.05
CA LYS A 61 -13.43 -4.70 -3.31
C LYS A 61 -13.91 -5.86 -4.20
N SER A 62 -13.69 -7.12 -3.78
CA SER A 62 -14.36 -8.26 -4.38
C SER A 62 -15.81 -8.37 -3.86
N LYS A 63 -16.63 -9.17 -4.53
CA LYS A 63 -18.02 -9.39 -4.11
C LYS A 63 -18.11 -9.99 -2.70
N GLU A 64 -17.19 -10.88 -2.37
CA GLU A 64 -17.13 -11.63 -1.11
C GLU A 64 -16.47 -10.84 0.02
N SER A 65 -15.76 -9.74 -0.32
CA SER A 65 -15.05 -8.93 0.67
C SER A 65 -16.01 -8.25 1.63
N LYS A 66 -15.62 -8.17 2.90
CA LYS A 66 -16.34 -7.43 3.94
C LYS A 66 -16.55 -5.97 3.52
N SER A 67 -17.77 -5.46 3.68
CA SER A 67 -18.05 -4.03 3.59
C SER A 67 -17.69 -3.32 4.90
N LEU A 68 -17.27 -2.06 4.79
CA LEU A 68 -17.09 -1.19 5.94
C LEU A 68 -18.40 -0.44 6.23
N ASN A 69 -18.80 -0.35 7.50
CA ASN A 69 -20.01 0.36 7.92
C ASN A 69 -19.75 1.88 8.02
N ILE A 70 -19.37 2.49 6.88
CA ILE A 70 -19.11 3.93 6.77
C ILE A 70 -20.24 4.53 5.94
N TYR A 71 -21.14 5.26 6.60
CA TYR A 71 -22.33 5.90 5.99
C TYR A 71 -22.07 7.39 5.79
N LYS A 72 -21.13 7.73 4.89
CA LYS A 72 -20.81 9.12 4.53
C LYS A 72 -20.94 9.32 3.03
N PRO A 73 -21.46 10.47 2.55
CA PRO A 73 -21.79 10.68 1.13
C PRO A 73 -20.58 10.64 0.20
N ASN A 74 -19.40 10.89 0.70
CA ASN A 74 -18.14 10.88 -0.03
C ASN A 74 -17.32 9.58 0.18
N TYR A 75 -17.97 8.49 0.64
CA TYR A 75 -17.38 7.14 0.68
C TYR A 75 -18.17 6.19 -0.21
N HIS A 76 -17.49 5.51 -1.12
CA HIS A 76 -18.11 4.57 -2.07
C HIS A 76 -17.34 3.24 -2.09
N GLU A 77 -18.07 2.12 -2.01
CA GLU A 77 -17.52 0.79 -2.29
C GLU A 77 -17.95 0.36 -3.70
N LEU A 78 -16.99 0.01 -4.53
CA LEU A 78 -17.23 -0.44 -5.89
C LEU A 78 -16.70 -1.87 -6.07
N ILE A 79 -17.45 -2.66 -6.84
CA ILE A 79 -17.11 -4.03 -7.22
C ILE A 79 -16.87 -4.05 -8.72
N ILE A 80 -15.84 -4.74 -9.17
CA ILE A 80 -15.56 -4.92 -10.60
C ILE A 80 -16.20 -6.22 -11.03
N LEU A 81 -17.20 -6.12 -11.90
CA LEU A 81 -17.98 -7.26 -12.41
C LEU A 81 -17.82 -7.47 -13.92
N SER A 82 -17.36 -6.46 -14.65
CA SER A 82 -17.29 -6.44 -16.11
C SER A 82 -16.00 -5.82 -16.63
N GLU A 83 -15.72 -5.97 -17.91
CA GLU A 83 -14.61 -5.26 -18.58
C GLU A 83 -14.84 -3.74 -18.56
N ASP A 84 -16.07 -3.27 -18.67
CA ASP A 84 -16.38 -1.84 -18.56
C ASP A 84 -16.03 -1.29 -17.17
N ASP A 85 -16.21 -2.07 -16.10
CA ASP A 85 -15.82 -1.67 -14.77
C ASP A 85 -14.29 -1.59 -14.63
N LYS A 86 -13.55 -2.46 -15.31
CA LYS A 86 -12.07 -2.37 -15.36
C LYS A 86 -11.61 -1.10 -16.09
N ILE A 87 -12.28 -0.74 -17.19
CA ILE A 87 -12.01 0.52 -17.91
C ILE A 87 -12.28 1.72 -17.00
N LYS A 88 -13.43 1.74 -16.32
CA LYS A 88 -13.76 2.78 -15.33
C LYS A 88 -12.73 2.86 -14.21
N GLN A 89 -12.32 1.72 -13.66
CA GLN A 89 -11.28 1.65 -12.63
C GLN A 89 -9.96 2.24 -13.13
N PHE A 90 -9.51 1.87 -14.32
CA PHE A 90 -8.29 2.43 -14.92
C PHE A 90 -8.38 3.95 -15.10
N LEU A 91 -9.51 4.47 -15.59
CA LEU A 91 -9.73 5.91 -15.76
C LEU A 91 -9.73 6.65 -14.42
N ILE A 92 -10.30 6.05 -13.38
CA ILE A 92 -10.25 6.58 -12.02
C ILE A 92 -8.81 6.63 -11.52
N PHE A 93 -8.04 5.53 -11.64
CA PHE A 93 -6.64 5.48 -11.23
C PHE A 93 -5.77 6.52 -11.94
N LYS A 94 -6.03 6.74 -13.23
CA LYS A 94 -5.31 7.72 -14.06
C LYS A 94 -5.54 9.16 -13.61
N ASN A 95 -6.69 9.46 -12.99
CA ASN A 95 -7.13 10.85 -12.73
C ASN A 95 -7.31 11.18 -11.25
N CYS A 96 -7.26 10.20 -10.34
CA CYS A 96 -7.38 10.43 -8.90
C CYS A 96 -6.08 11.03 -8.32
N ARG A 97 -6.17 11.57 -7.12
CA ARG A 97 -5.04 12.18 -6.41
C ARG A 97 -4.02 11.15 -5.88
N LEU A 98 -4.53 10.06 -5.31
CA LEU A 98 -3.70 9.02 -4.68
C LEU A 98 -4.38 7.66 -4.81
N VAL A 99 -3.59 6.63 -5.09
CA VAL A 99 -3.99 5.23 -4.98
C VAL A 99 -3.27 4.59 -3.79
N ILE A 100 -4.03 4.12 -2.81
CA ILE A 100 -3.51 3.32 -1.69
C ILE A 100 -3.80 1.86 -2.01
N CYS A 101 -2.77 1.07 -2.22
CA CYS A 101 -2.94 -0.30 -2.69
C CYS A 101 -2.02 -1.30 -1.98
N TYR A 102 -2.29 -2.58 -2.23
CA TYR A 102 -1.43 -3.70 -1.87
C TYR A 102 -0.48 -4.05 -3.03
N GLN A 103 0.52 -4.85 -2.73
CA GLN A 103 1.42 -5.39 -3.76
C GLN A 103 0.70 -6.43 -4.64
N GLY A 104 0.59 -6.15 -5.92
CA GLY A 104 -0.09 -7.01 -6.89
C GLY A 104 -0.20 -6.34 -8.25
N GLY A 105 -1.07 -6.81 -9.12
CA GLY A 105 -1.30 -6.22 -10.44
C GLY A 105 -1.66 -4.74 -10.40
N ILE A 106 -2.30 -4.27 -9.33
CA ILE A 106 -2.64 -2.85 -9.17
C ILE A 106 -1.40 -1.97 -8.98
N SER A 107 -0.41 -2.43 -8.24
CA SER A 107 0.81 -1.64 -8.03
C SER A 107 1.63 -1.43 -9.32
N THR A 108 1.45 -2.29 -10.35
CA THR A 108 2.10 -2.10 -11.65
C THR A 108 1.54 -0.91 -12.43
N TYR A 109 0.33 -0.46 -12.13
CA TYR A 109 -0.18 0.78 -12.72
C TYR A 109 0.64 2.02 -12.35
N SER A 110 1.39 1.99 -11.24
CA SER A 110 2.32 3.07 -10.92
C SER A 110 3.37 3.30 -12.01
N GLU A 111 3.70 2.27 -12.79
CA GLU A 111 4.69 2.34 -13.86
C GLU A 111 4.21 3.14 -15.08
N ILE A 112 2.90 3.16 -15.32
CA ILE A 112 2.29 3.76 -16.52
C ILE A 112 1.42 4.99 -16.22
N LEU A 113 1.07 5.21 -14.95
CA LEU A 113 0.22 6.33 -14.54
C LEU A 113 1.03 7.39 -13.79
N ASN A 114 0.72 8.66 -14.04
CA ASN A 114 1.32 9.78 -13.30
C ASN A 114 0.74 9.93 -11.87
N THR A 115 -0.32 9.24 -11.56
CA THR A 115 -0.96 9.23 -10.25
C THR A 115 0.02 8.73 -9.18
N GLN A 116 -0.01 9.35 -8.02
CA GLN A 116 0.79 8.96 -6.87
C GLN A 116 0.27 7.66 -6.25
N PHE A 117 1.18 6.78 -5.81
CA PHE A 117 0.85 5.51 -5.16
C PHE A 117 1.43 5.42 -3.75
N LEU A 118 0.63 4.86 -2.83
CA LEU A 118 1.08 4.38 -1.53
C LEU A 118 0.87 2.87 -1.47
N LEU A 119 1.96 2.12 -1.43
CA LEU A 119 1.94 0.68 -1.27
C LEU A 119 1.95 0.32 0.21
N THR A 120 0.90 -0.35 0.68
CA THR A 120 0.77 -0.81 2.05
C THR A 120 0.96 -2.32 2.16
N ASN A 121 1.35 -2.78 3.34
CA ASN A 121 1.54 -4.22 3.60
C ASN A 121 2.47 -4.88 2.57
N ALA A 122 3.50 -4.19 2.15
CA ALA A 122 4.38 -4.63 1.08
C ALA A 122 5.20 -5.87 1.49
N ILE A 123 5.17 -6.91 0.60
CA ILE A 123 5.89 -8.18 0.77
C ILE A 123 5.99 -8.94 -0.58
N PRO A 124 7.15 -9.54 -0.93
CA PRO A 124 8.45 -9.41 -0.29
C PRO A 124 9.09 -8.06 -0.60
N ILE A 125 10.06 -7.64 0.21
CA ILE A 125 10.71 -6.33 0.06
C ILE A 125 11.37 -6.19 -1.31
N ASN A 126 12.04 -7.24 -1.80
CA ASN A 126 12.78 -7.21 -3.07
C ASN A 126 11.90 -7.03 -4.33
N ARG A 127 10.58 -7.26 -4.24
CA ARG A 127 9.66 -7.16 -5.38
C ARG A 127 8.78 -5.92 -5.35
N ASN A 128 8.96 -5.04 -4.37
CA ASN A 128 8.11 -3.87 -4.16
C ASN A 128 8.73 -2.63 -4.79
N ILE A 129 8.79 -2.63 -6.10
CA ILE A 129 9.35 -1.48 -6.80
C ILE A 129 8.21 -0.64 -7.36
N LEU A 130 7.86 0.42 -6.63
CA LEU A 130 7.23 1.57 -7.22
C LEU A 130 8.32 2.42 -7.86
N ILE A 131 8.05 2.98 -9.05
CA ILE A 131 9.11 3.58 -9.87
C ILE A 131 9.16 5.10 -9.83
N LYS A 132 8.29 5.75 -9.07
CA LYS A 132 8.25 7.22 -9.04
C LYS A 132 8.77 7.78 -7.70
N PRO A 133 9.49 8.91 -7.72
CA PRO A 133 10.02 9.52 -6.49
C PRO A 133 8.94 9.97 -5.51
N ASN A 134 7.73 10.24 -6.00
CA ASN A 134 6.58 10.63 -5.16
C ASN A 134 5.80 9.44 -4.61
N ASP A 135 6.06 8.22 -5.06
CA ASP A 135 5.45 7.02 -4.49
C ASP A 135 6.05 6.68 -3.12
N ARG A 136 5.24 6.06 -2.27
CA ARG A 136 5.65 5.64 -0.92
C ARG A 136 5.26 4.20 -0.66
N VAL A 137 6.04 3.59 0.25
CA VAL A 137 5.88 2.18 0.63
C VAL A 137 5.90 2.06 2.15
N ILE A 138 5.05 1.20 2.72
CA ILE A 138 5.18 0.67 4.08
C ILE A 138 5.11 -0.85 4.05
N LEU A 139 5.98 -1.48 4.83
CA LEU A 139 6.27 -2.90 4.77
C LEU A 139 5.45 -3.70 5.79
N LYS A 140 5.14 -4.95 5.49
CA LYS A 140 4.81 -5.90 6.57
C LYS A 140 6.01 -6.11 7.47
N LYS A 141 5.75 -6.36 8.74
CA LYS A 141 6.79 -6.58 9.75
C LYS A 141 6.93 -8.09 9.99
N TYR A 142 8.15 -8.57 10.10
CA TYR A 142 8.47 -9.97 10.28
C TYR A 142 8.82 -10.22 11.74
N PHE A 143 8.05 -11.06 12.43
CA PHE A 143 8.30 -11.46 13.81
C PHE A 143 8.82 -12.88 13.86
N SER A 144 10.00 -13.11 14.41
CA SER A 144 10.55 -14.44 14.64
C SER A 144 10.05 -14.99 15.98
N LYS A 145 9.32 -16.09 15.95
CA LYS A 145 8.94 -16.82 17.18
C LYS A 145 10.17 -17.36 17.90
N LYS A 146 11.13 -17.90 17.15
CA LYS A 146 12.38 -18.44 17.69
C LYS A 146 13.18 -17.41 18.48
N LEU A 147 13.27 -16.16 17.97
CA LEU A 147 14.03 -15.10 18.59
C LEU A 147 13.18 -14.20 19.50
N ASN A 148 11.86 -14.40 19.50
CA ASN A 148 10.88 -13.60 20.22
C ASN A 148 11.03 -12.09 19.96
N LYS A 149 11.31 -11.70 18.69
CA LYS A 149 11.48 -10.28 18.30
C LYS A 149 11.15 -10.03 16.83
N PHE A 150 10.90 -8.76 16.50
CA PHE A 150 10.83 -8.33 15.11
C PHE A 150 12.22 -8.38 14.47
N LEU A 151 12.26 -8.83 13.21
CA LEU A 151 13.49 -8.94 12.43
C LEU A 151 13.80 -7.60 11.74
N ASN A 152 15.05 -7.16 11.84
CA ASN A 152 15.56 -6.03 11.08
C ASN A 152 15.93 -6.45 9.65
N ILE A 153 16.24 -5.47 8.78
CA ILE A 153 16.53 -5.74 7.36
C ILE A 153 17.76 -6.62 7.18
N ASN A 154 18.81 -6.46 7.98
CA ASN A 154 20.00 -7.31 7.92
C ASN A 154 19.66 -8.79 8.19
N MET A 155 18.81 -9.05 9.19
CA MET A 155 18.35 -10.41 9.48
C MET A 155 17.51 -10.99 8.34
N LEU A 156 16.60 -10.17 7.74
CA LEU A 156 15.81 -10.61 6.60
C LEU A 156 16.68 -10.96 5.39
N ILE A 157 17.74 -10.19 5.14
CA ILE A 157 18.68 -10.44 4.06
C ILE A 157 19.50 -11.70 4.35
N LYS A 158 20.03 -11.85 5.56
CA LYS A 158 20.84 -13.01 5.97
C LYS A 158 20.09 -14.34 5.84
N GLU A 159 18.78 -14.32 6.13
CA GLU A 159 17.92 -15.50 6.08
C GLU A 159 17.17 -15.63 4.74
N ASP A 160 17.47 -14.80 3.74
CA ASP A 160 16.79 -14.70 2.44
C ASP A 160 15.28 -14.45 2.53
N LEU A 161 14.78 -14.03 3.69
CA LEU A 161 13.35 -13.76 3.91
C LEU A 161 12.82 -12.57 3.10
N HIS A 162 13.72 -11.68 2.66
CA HIS A 162 13.38 -10.55 1.79
C HIS A 162 12.93 -10.97 0.37
N LEU A 163 13.16 -12.25 -0.01
CA LEU A 163 12.82 -12.81 -1.32
C LEU A 163 11.50 -13.57 -1.33
N TYR A 164 11.06 -14.11 -0.18
CA TYR A 164 9.96 -15.07 -0.09
C TYR A 164 8.62 -14.42 0.20
N ILE A 165 7.57 -14.96 -0.44
CA ILE A 165 6.17 -14.54 -0.29
C ILE A 165 5.24 -15.69 0.10
N ASP A 166 5.73 -16.92 0.12
CA ASP A 166 4.89 -18.08 0.42
C ASP A 166 4.77 -18.31 1.94
N VAL A 167 3.58 -18.76 2.32
CA VAL A 167 3.24 -18.98 3.74
C VAL A 167 4.06 -20.13 4.33
N ARG A 168 4.38 -21.15 3.50
CA ARG A 168 5.07 -22.35 3.96
C ARG A 168 6.50 -22.04 4.38
N THR A 169 7.28 -21.35 3.52
CA THR A 169 8.65 -20.95 3.85
C THR A 169 8.73 -20.12 5.12
N LEU A 170 7.77 -19.19 5.31
CA LEU A 170 7.73 -18.39 6.54
C LEU A 170 7.38 -19.24 7.76
N SER A 171 6.45 -20.18 7.60
CA SER A 171 6.07 -21.12 8.68
C SER A 171 7.24 -22.02 9.09
N ASP A 172 7.96 -22.58 8.11
CA ASP A 172 9.12 -23.45 8.34
C ASP A 172 10.26 -22.70 9.07
N LYS A 173 10.36 -21.38 8.86
CA LYS A 173 11.31 -20.50 9.57
C LYS A 173 10.74 -19.90 10.87
N GLU A 174 9.57 -20.32 11.31
CA GLU A 174 8.87 -19.80 12.49
C GLU A 174 8.69 -18.27 12.48
N VAL A 175 8.41 -17.71 11.29
CA VAL A 175 8.20 -16.28 11.09
C VAL A 175 6.72 -15.97 10.89
N ILE A 176 6.21 -15.00 11.67
CA ILE A 176 4.86 -14.43 11.52
C ILE A 176 4.97 -13.06 10.87
N LEU A 177 4.06 -12.79 9.94
CA LEU A 177 3.91 -11.46 9.34
C LEU A 177 2.88 -10.64 10.12
N HIS A 178 3.27 -9.45 10.50
CA HIS A 178 2.37 -8.46 11.07
C HIS A 178 1.98 -7.43 10.01
N GLU A 179 0.70 -7.19 9.88
CA GLU A 179 0.12 -6.17 9.01
C GLU A 179 0.45 -4.76 9.51
N ASN A 180 0.35 -3.81 8.60
CA ASN A 180 0.33 -2.41 9.00
C ASN A 180 -0.95 -2.13 9.81
N ASN A 181 -0.81 -1.51 10.96
CA ASN A 181 -1.94 -1.11 11.78
C ASN A 181 -2.54 0.23 11.29
N GLU A 182 -3.69 0.60 11.85
CA GLU A 182 -4.43 1.82 11.48
C GLU A 182 -3.56 3.08 11.54
N GLU A 183 -2.72 3.20 12.57
CA GLU A 183 -1.88 4.37 12.77
C GLU A 183 -0.71 4.44 11.77
N GLU A 184 -0.13 3.30 11.41
CA GLU A 184 0.92 3.22 10.38
C GLU A 184 0.37 3.62 9.01
N ILE A 185 -0.83 3.12 8.64
CA ILE A 185 -1.48 3.44 7.37
C ILE A 185 -1.88 4.93 7.34
N LEU A 186 -2.47 5.45 8.41
CA LEU A 186 -2.85 6.86 8.50
C LEU A 186 -1.63 7.79 8.38
N CYS A 187 -0.56 7.53 9.13
CA CYS A 187 0.64 8.36 9.09
C CYS A 187 1.30 8.31 7.70
N ALA A 188 1.38 7.11 7.08
CA ALA A 188 1.90 6.96 5.74
C ALA A 188 1.05 7.70 4.69
N THR A 189 -0.27 7.66 4.82
CA THR A 189 -1.19 8.39 3.94
C THR A 189 -1.00 9.90 4.07
N LYS A 190 -0.92 10.41 5.30
CA LYS A 190 -0.65 11.84 5.55
C LYS A 190 0.69 12.28 4.96
N GLU A 191 1.75 11.51 5.21
CA GLU A 191 3.08 11.78 4.66
C GLU A 191 3.02 11.81 3.13
N THR A 192 2.40 10.82 2.50
CA THR A 192 2.32 10.71 1.05
C THR A 192 1.58 11.90 0.44
N LEU A 193 0.45 12.32 1.01
CA LEU A 193 -0.33 13.47 0.54
C LEU A 193 0.38 14.83 0.73
N ALA A 194 1.29 14.92 1.70
CA ALA A 194 2.03 16.14 2.02
C ALA A 194 3.32 16.32 1.20
N ILE A 195 3.69 15.38 0.32
CA ILE A 195 4.93 15.47 -0.46
C ILE A 195 4.80 16.61 -1.47
N THR A 196 5.67 17.61 -1.34
CA THR A 196 5.82 18.73 -2.28
C THR A 196 7.21 18.74 -2.95
N ASP A 197 8.22 18.19 -2.25
CA ASP A 197 9.58 18.01 -2.78
C ASP A 197 9.86 16.50 -2.95
N TYR A 198 9.90 16.06 -4.18
CA TYR A 198 10.14 14.66 -4.54
C TYR A 198 11.61 14.23 -4.45
N ASN A 199 12.53 15.19 -4.36
CA ASN A 199 13.97 14.94 -4.27
C ASN A 199 14.42 14.83 -2.79
N HIS A 200 13.57 15.23 -1.86
CA HIS A 200 13.91 15.15 -0.45
C HIS A 200 13.92 13.69 0.03
N THR A 201 15.04 13.27 0.57
CA THR A 201 15.23 11.96 1.20
C THR A 201 15.79 12.16 2.60
N SER A 202 15.09 11.70 3.64
CA SER A 202 15.58 11.79 5.01
C SER A 202 16.78 10.87 5.25
N ASP A 203 17.58 11.16 6.27
CA ASP A 203 18.74 10.33 6.61
C ASP A 203 18.31 8.90 6.98
N LEU A 204 17.17 8.72 7.63
CA LEU A 204 16.64 7.41 7.96
C LEU A 204 16.27 6.60 6.69
N GLN A 205 15.73 7.26 5.67
CA GLN A 205 15.44 6.63 4.38
C GLN A 205 16.72 6.28 3.61
N LYS A 206 17.76 7.12 3.69
CA LYS A 206 19.09 6.80 3.13
C LYS A 206 19.69 5.58 3.83
N MET A 207 19.74 5.60 5.17
CA MET A 207 20.21 4.46 5.96
C MET A 207 19.48 3.16 5.61
N PHE A 208 18.14 3.22 5.49
CA PHE A 208 17.35 2.05 5.11
C PHE A 208 17.76 1.49 3.74
N ARG A 209 18.04 2.34 2.76
CA ARG A 209 18.50 1.91 1.43
C ARG A 209 19.91 1.31 1.45
N GLU A 210 20.82 1.89 2.22
CA GLU A 210 22.22 1.47 2.27
C GLU A 210 22.42 0.08 2.88
N ILE A 211 21.47 -0.41 3.68
CA ILE A 211 21.49 -1.76 4.24
C ILE A 211 21.41 -2.83 3.13
N PHE A 212 20.70 -2.53 2.03
CA PHE A 212 20.53 -3.52 0.97
C PHE A 212 21.79 -3.70 0.13
N PRO A 213 22.21 -4.95 -0.14
CA PRO A 213 23.30 -5.22 -1.08
C PRO A 213 22.90 -4.81 -2.50
N ASP A 214 23.88 -4.55 -3.37
CA ASP A 214 23.67 -4.06 -4.73
C ASP A 214 22.80 -4.97 -5.60
N LYS A 215 22.78 -6.28 -5.32
CA LYS A 215 21.91 -7.24 -6.01
C LYS A 215 20.41 -7.09 -5.69
N VAL A 216 20.04 -6.32 -4.67
CA VAL A 216 18.64 -6.10 -4.26
C VAL A 216 18.10 -4.86 -4.95
N THR A 217 17.18 -5.07 -5.88
CA THR A 217 16.64 -4.01 -6.74
C THR A 217 15.97 -2.88 -5.96
N PHE A 218 15.42 -3.14 -4.78
CA PHE A 218 14.82 -2.13 -3.92
C PHE A 218 15.80 -1.00 -3.53
N LYS A 219 17.08 -1.29 -3.44
CA LYS A 219 18.13 -0.29 -3.18
C LYS A 219 18.10 0.88 -4.18
N TYR A 220 17.75 0.58 -5.43
CA TYR A 220 17.77 1.54 -6.54
C TYR A 220 16.38 2.05 -6.90
N SER A 221 15.33 1.64 -6.19
CA SER A 221 13.98 2.15 -6.43
C SER A 221 13.92 3.65 -6.21
N PRO A 222 13.33 4.45 -7.12
CA PRO A 222 13.09 5.88 -6.89
C PRO A 222 12.11 6.12 -5.74
N SER A 223 11.16 5.21 -5.51
CA SER A 223 10.20 5.31 -4.40
C SER A 223 10.89 5.11 -3.04
N LEU A 224 10.31 5.69 -2.00
CA LEU A 224 10.86 5.64 -0.64
C LEU A 224 9.91 4.91 0.31
N VAL A 225 10.48 4.21 1.30
CA VAL A 225 9.71 3.82 2.48
C VAL A 225 9.31 5.09 3.24
N CYS A 226 8.07 5.16 3.72
CA CYS A 226 7.60 6.31 4.49
C CYS A 226 8.52 6.57 5.70
N ASN A 227 8.94 7.80 5.86
CA ASN A 227 9.79 8.21 6.98
C ASN A 227 9.09 8.05 8.32
N THR A 228 7.79 8.36 8.37
CA THR A 228 6.95 8.15 9.57
C THR A 228 6.88 6.67 9.96
N PHE A 229 6.82 5.76 8.98
CA PHE A 229 6.87 4.31 9.22
C PHE A 229 8.24 3.89 9.76
N LEU A 230 9.33 4.35 9.17
CA LEU A 230 10.69 4.03 9.63
C LEU A 230 10.96 4.57 11.05
N LYS A 231 10.50 5.77 11.39
CA LYS A 231 10.61 6.32 12.73
C LYS A 231 9.93 5.46 13.80
N LYS A 232 8.71 4.96 13.49
CA LYS A 232 7.97 4.06 14.39
C LYS A 232 8.58 2.66 14.47
N ASN A 233 9.26 2.23 13.43
CA ASN A 233 9.86 0.90 13.29
C ASN A 233 11.38 1.01 13.11
N SER A 234 12.03 1.84 13.93
CA SER A 234 13.47 2.14 13.85
C SER A 234 14.37 0.90 13.95
N TYR A 235 13.88 -0.17 14.60
CA TYR A 235 14.57 -1.46 14.64
C TYR A 235 14.87 -2.02 13.23
N LEU A 236 14.12 -1.62 12.20
CA LEU A 236 14.36 -2.09 10.82
C LEU A 236 15.74 -1.69 10.30
N VAL A 237 16.28 -0.55 10.75
CA VAL A 237 17.57 0.01 10.31
C VAL A 237 18.68 -0.16 11.36
N ASN A 238 18.35 -0.60 12.58
CA ASN A 238 19.34 -0.84 13.61
C ASN A 238 20.16 -2.11 13.29
N GLN A 239 21.46 -2.02 13.49
CA GLN A 239 22.41 -3.14 13.30
C GLN A 239 22.26 -4.20 14.38
#